data_fa8fa9e5ef6a3891ca990139959e497d
#
_entry.id   fa8fa9e5ef6a3891ca990139959e497d
#
_cell.length_a   1.000
_cell.length_b   1.000
_cell.length_c   1.000
_cell.angle_alpha   90.00
_cell.angle_beta   90.00
_cell.angle_gamma   90.00
#
_symmetry.space_group_name_H-M   'P 1'
#
loop_
_entity.id
_entity.type
_entity.pdbx_description
1 polymer ?
#
loop_
_entity_poly.entity_id
_entity_poly.type
_entity_poly.pdbx_seq_one_letter_code
_entity_poly.pdbx_strand_id
1 'polypeptide(L)'
;ALGTLSACTTPLPGVDPQQAWIDLATPTPGGKLVMAERLDNQRLDDGRFFQVSPGSHELMVRFDFEVFAGGMGMNNDPQERLCYLSLRYDHFQAGHRYRLEARNLGFTPSARLYNAQREIVAEERMINCVP
;
A
#
# COMPACT_ATOMS: atom_id res chain seq x y z
N ALA A 1 11.59 23.05 28.20
CA ALA A 1 11.25 22.63 27.90
C ALA A 1 10.29 22.10 27.27
N LEU A 2 9.97 21.96 26.98
CA LEU A 2 9.42 21.55 26.43
C LEU A 2 8.58 20.85 26.01
N GLY A 3 8.10 20.55 25.95
CA GLY A 3 7.40 19.95 25.60
C GLY A 3 6.70 19.36 24.89
N THR A 4 6.60 19.16 24.54
CA THR A 4 6.23 18.59 23.74
C THR A 4 5.26 17.92 23.44
N LEU A 5 4.62 17.79 23.31
CA LEU A 5 3.74 17.28 23.03
C LEU A 5 3.45 16.53 22.23
N SER A 6 3.49 16.08 21.92
CA SER A 6 3.21 15.40 21.24
C SER A 6 2.50 14.81 20.57
N ALA A 7 2.54 14.54 20.27
CA ALA A 7 2.04 14.02 19.36
C ALA A 7 1.48 12.79 19.33
N CYS A 8 0.49 12.57 18.77
CA CYS A 8 -0.11 11.34 18.63
C CYS A 8 0.50 10.53 17.55
N THR A 9 1.29 11.09 16.70
CA THR A 9 1.86 10.32 15.62
C THR A 9 3.29 9.98 15.90
N THR A 10 3.63 8.72 15.71
CA THR A 10 5.01 8.28 15.81
C THR A 10 5.70 8.59 14.49
N PRO A 11 6.86 9.19 14.50
CA PRO A 11 7.56 9.44 13.25
C PRO A 11 7.96 8.14 12.58
N LEU A 12 8.14 8.19 11.28
CA LEU A 12 8.64 7.04 10.55
C LEU A 12 10.06 6.73 11.00
N PRO A 13 10.41 5.45 11.06
CA PRO A 13 11.78 5.10 11.38
C PRO A 13 12.73 5.54 10.27
N GLY A 14 13.99 5.64 10.58
CA GLY A 14 14.98 5.95 9.58
C GLY A 14 15.13 4.82 8.59
N VAL A 15 15.48 5.16 7.36
CA VAL A 15 15.70 4.16 6.33
C VAL A 15 17.01 3.42 6.63
N ASP A 16 16.94 2.09 6.64
CA ASP A 16 18.09 1.25 6.87
C ASP A 16 18.77 0.99 5.53
N PRO A 17 20.03 1.41 5.35
CA PRO A 17 20.70 1.20 4.07
C PRO A 17 20.96 -0.26 3.74
N GLN A 18 20.79 -1.16 4.71
CA GLN A 18 20.93 -2.59 4.45
C GLN A 18 19.64 -3.24 3.99
N GLN A 19 18.58 -2.47 3.91
CA GLN A 19 17.27 -2.98 3.54
C GLN A 19 16.67 -2.16 2.42
N ALA A 20 15.60 -2.65 1.83
CA ALA A 20 14.84 -1.94 0.82
C ALA A 20 13.63 -1.29 1.49
N TRP A 21 13.27 -0.10 1.06
CA TRP A 21 12.14 0.65 1.60
C TRP A 21 11.06 0.76 0.55
N ILE A 22 9.82 0.52 0.93
CA ILE A 22 8.70 0.63 0.01
C ILE A 22 7.70 1.64 0.55
N ASP A 23 7.50 2.73 -0.19
CA ASP A 23 6.46 3.70 0.10
C ASP A 23 5.11 3.21 -0.41
N LEU A 24 4.04 3.66 0.21
CA LEU A 24 2.69 3.28 -0.20
C LEU A 24 1.93 4.52 -0.66
N ALA A 25 1.14 4.38 -1.70
CA ALA A 25 0.37 5.51 -2.23
C ALA A 25 -0.92 5.05 -2.89
N THR A 26 -1.91 5.95 -2.85
CA THR A 26 -3.17 5.75 -3.56
C THR A 26 -3.34 6.92 -4.54
N PRO A 27 -2.83 6.77 -5.77
CA PRO A 27 -2.80 7.90 -6.70
C PRO A 27 -4.12 8.23 -7.36
N THR A 28 -5.13 7.35 -7.26
CA THR A 28 -6.40 7.60 -7.93
C THR A 28 -7.39 8.23 -6.97
N PRO A 29 -8.36 9.02 -7.48
CA PRO A 29 -9.28 9.72 -6.59
C PRO A 29 -10.15 8.82 -5.73
N GLY A 30 -10.47 7.63 -6.18
CA GLY A 30 -11.28 6.73 -5.38
C GLY A 30 -10.53 6.08 -4.24
N GLY A 31 -9.21 6.11 -4.26
CA GLY A 31 -8.42 5.48 -3.22
C GLY A 31 -8.42 6.30 -1.95
N LYS A 32 -8.70 5.66 -0.84
CA LYS A 32 -8.75 6.35 0.44
C LYS A 32 -7.56 6.03 1.30
N LEU A 33 -7.15 4.77 1.34
CA LEU A 33 -6.09 4.37 2.23
C LEU A 33 -5.46 3.08 1.74
N VAL A 34 -4.15 3.01 1.75
CA VAL A 34 -3.43 1.76 1.55
C VAL A 34 -2.47 1.59 2.72
N MET A 35 -2.45 0.40 3.29
CA MET A 35 -1.60 0.10 4.43
C MET A 35 -0.88 -1.21 4.21
N ALA A 36 0.35 -1.29 4.73
CA ALA A 36 1.09 -2.53 4.74
C ALA A 36 0.45 -3.46 5.76
N GLU A 37 -0.02 -4.60 5.31
CA GLU A 37 -0.75 -5.50 6.17
C GLU A 37 0.10 -6.67 6.61
N ARG A 38 0.76 -7.34 5.67
CA ARG A 38 1.59 -8.49 5.97
C ARG A 38 2.85 -8.48 5.12
N LEU A 39 3.91 -8.97 5.68
CA LEU A 39 5.17 -9.18 4.99
C LEU A 39 5.53 -10.65 5.15
N ASP A 40 5.64 -11.37 4.04
CA ASP A 40 5.92 -12.80 4.05
C ASP A 40 4.97 -13.54 4.98
N ASN A 41 3.70 -13.15 4.89
CA ASN A 41 2.60 -13.74 5.64
C ASN A 41 2.63 -13.45 7.15
N GLN A 42 3.40 -12.47 7.57
CA GLN A 42 3.42 -12.05 8.97
C GLN A 42 2.86 -10.66 9.10
N ARG A 43 1.95 -10.49 10.06
CA ARG A 43 1.30 -9.21 10.26
C ARG A 43 2.29 -8.17 10.73
N LEU A 44 2.15 -6.96 10.20
CA LEU A 44 3.02 -5.84 10.55
C LEU A 44 2.34 -4.94 11.57
N ASP A 45 3.15 -4.38 12.45
CA ASP A 45 2.64 -3.45 13.45
C ASP A 45 2.46 -2.05 12.88
N ASP A 46 3.35 -1.63 11.99
CA ASP A 46 3.27 -0.30 11.40
C ASP A 46 2.89 -0.44 9.94
N GLY A 47 1.70 0.02 9.59
CA GLY A 47 1.16 -0.13 8.25
C GLY A 47 1.51 0.97 7.28
N ARG A 48 2.43 1.87 7.64
CA ARG A 48 2.70 3.03 6.81
C ARG A 48 3.74 2.78 5.72
N PHE A 49 4.47 1.67 5.80
CA PHE A 49 5.57 1.38 4.88
C PHE A 49 5.91 -0.10 4.95
N PHE A 50 6.71 -0.58 3.99
CA PHE A 50 7.42 -1.84 4.14
C PHE A 50 8.91 -1.55 4.18
N GLN A 51 9.63 -2.31 4.99
CA GLN A 51 11.08 -2.32 4.95
C GLN A 51 11.52 -3.77 4.99
N VAL A 52 12.23 -4.20 3.96
CA VAL A 52 12.48 -5.62 3.74
C VAL A 52 13.96 -5.87 3.48
N SER A 53 14.43 -7.06 3.85
CA SER A 53 15.78 -7.46 3.50
C SER A 53 15.89 -7.68 2.00
N PRO A 54 17.10 -7.68 1.45
CA PRO A 54 17.27 -7.96 0.02
C PRO A 54 16.75 -9.34 -0.34
N GLY A 55 16.27 -9.48 -1.55
CA GLY A 55 15.82 -10.77 -2.06
C GLY A 55 14.34 -10.80 -2.30
N SER A 56 13.74 -11.94 -2.04
CA SER A 56 12.39 -12.26 -2.43
C SER A 56 11.43 -12.06 -1.26
N HIS A 57 10.36 -11.34 -1.50
CA HIS A 57 9.36 -11.11 -0.45
C HIS A 57 7.96 -11.03 -1.04
N GLU A 58 7.00 -11.41 -0.23
CA GLU A 58 5.59 -11.24 -0.58
C GLU A 58 5.02 -10.14 0.28
N LEU A 59 4.40 -9.15 -0.36
CA LEU A 59 3.80 -8.01 0.32
C LEU A 59 2.30 -8.10 0.21
N MET A 60 1.61 -7.92 1.33
CA MET A 60 0.15 -7.80 1.31
C MET A 60 -0.23 -6.45 1.83
N VAL A 61 -1.07 -5.75 1.08
CA VAL A 61 -1.59 -4.46 1.49
C VAL A 61 -3.08 -4.53 1.70
N ARG A 62 -3.57 -3.69 2.58
CA ARG A 62 -4.99 -3.42 2.74
C ARG A 62 -5.29 -2.15 1.98
N PHE A 63 -6.30 -2.19 1.12
CA PHE A 63 -6.67 -1.05 0.29
C PHE A 63 -8.15 -0.73 0.50
N ASP A 64 -8.42 0.46 1.01
CA ASP A 64 -9.77 0.97 1.16
C ASP A 64 -10.03 1.96 0.05
N PHE A 65 -11.14 1.80 -0.66
CA PHE A 65 -11.46 2.73 -1.74
C PHE A 65 -12.97 2.89 -1.86
N GLU A 66 -13.37 3.93 -2.58
CA GLU A 66 -14.77 4.23 -2.82
C GLU A 66 -15.09 4.14 -4.29
N VAL A 67 -16.29 3.67 -4.58
CA VAL A 67 -16.79 3.63 -5.95
C VAL A 67 -18.05 4.46 -6.00
N PHE A 68 -18.07 5.44 -6.90
CA PHE A 68 -19.25 6.23 -7.12
C PHE A 68 -20.08 5.51 -8.18
N ALA A 69 -21.11 4.85 -7.74
CA ALA A 69 -21.94 4.11 -8.64
C ALA A 69 -22.95 5.05 -9.16
N GLY A 70 -22.70 6.01 -9.65
CA GLY A 70 -23.50 6.91 -9.95
C GLY A 70 -24.54 6.82 -10.70
N GLY A 71 -25.20 7.20 -10.99
CA GLY A 71 -26.17 7.13 -11.74
C GLY A 71 -26.95 8.28 -11.66
N MET A 72 -27.92 8.41 -12.33
CA MET A 72 -28.78 9.45 -12.24
C MET A 72 -29.64 9.31 -11.09
N GLY A 73 -29.42 8.42 -10.22
CA GLY A 73 -30.29 8.14 -9.18
C GLY A 73 -30.32 9.18 -8.14
N MET A 74 -31.20 9.07 -7.23
CA MET A 74 -31.29 9.94 -6.19
C MET A 74 -30.28 9.69 -5.18
N ASN A 75 -29.79 8.51 -5.01
CA ASN A 75 -28.80 8.21 -4.03
C ASN A 75 -27.48 8.04 -4.68
N ASN A 76 -26.63 8.98 -4.54
CA ASN A 76 -25.30 8.90 -5.11
C ASN A 76 -24.27 8.65 -4.04
N ASP A 77 -24.63 7.92 -3.00
CA ASP A 77 -23.69 7.64 -1.96
C ASP A 77 -22.60 6.73 -2.50
N PRO A 78 -21.35 7.05 -2.26
CA PRO A 78 -20.27 6.18 -2.69
C PRO A 78 -20.32 4.87 -1.95
N GLN A 79 -19.92 3.81 -2.62
CA GLN A 79 -19.80 2.50 -1.99
C GLN A 79 -18.37 2.27 -1.60
N GLU A 80 -18.17 1.89 -0.36
CA GLU A 80 -16.82 1.65 0.14
C GLU A 80 -16.48 0.19 0.00
N ARG A 81 -15.24 -0.06 -0.34
CA ARG A 81 -14.71 -1.40 -0.48
C ARG A 81 -13.41 -1.52 0.29
N LEU A 82 -13.20 -2.69 0.84
CA LEU A 82 -11.95 -3.01 1.51
C LEU A 82 -11.43 -4.29 0.89
N CYS A 83 -10.24 -4.22 0.34
CA CYS A 83 -9.63 -5.37 -0.31
C CYS A 83 -8.22 -5.58 0.21
N TYR A 84 -7.78 -6.83 0.15
CA TYR A 84 -6.40 -7.19 0.43
C TYR A 84 -5.78 -7.62 -0.88
N LEU A 85 -4.63 -7.04 -1.21
CA LEU A 85 -3.93 -7.37 -2.44
C LEU A 85 -2.54 -7.83 -2.08
N SER A 86 -2.09 -8.91 -2.71
CA SER A 86 -0.73 -9.36 -2.48
C SER A 86 0.05 -9.36 -3.78
N LEU A 87 1.33 -9.06 -3.67
CA LEU A 87 2.24 -9.14 -4.78
C LEU A 87 3.57 -9.67 -4.30
N ARG A 88 4.36 -10.17 -5.23
CA ARG A 88 5.65 -10.74 -4.91
C ARG A 88 6.71 -10.15 -5.82
N TYR A 89 7.84 -9.80 -5.24
CA TYR A 89 8.99 -9.33 -6.01
C TYR A 89 10.21 -10.07 -5.49
N ASP A 90 11.01 -10.59 -6.42
CA ASP A 90 12.10 -11.49 -6.06
C ASP A 90 13.46 -10.81 -5.95
N HIS A 91 13.54 -9.53 -6.27
CA HIS A 91 14.84 -8.89 -6.44
C HIS A 91 14.98 -7.56 -5.67
N PHE A 92 14.42 -7.49 -4.48
CA PHE A 92 14.61 -6.29 -3.66
C PHE A 92 16.10 -6.10 -3.38
N GLN A 93 16.57 -4.87 -3.49
CA GLN A 93 17.98 -4.57 -3.31
C GLN A 93 18.19 -3.63 -2.13
N ALA A 94 19.23 -3.89 -1.35
CA ALA A 94 19.55 -3.07 -0.20
C ALA A 94 19.81 -1.63 -0.64
N GLY A 95 19.31 -0.69 0.15
CA GLY A 95 19.50 0.72 -0.14
C GLY A 95 18.63 1.28 -1.24
N HIS A 96 17.75 0.47 -1.82
CA HIS A 96 16.89 0.93 -2.90
C HIS A 96 15.51 1.30 -2.36
N ARG A 97 14.89 2.25 -3.02
CA ARG A 97 13.57 2.72 -2.64
C ARG A 97 12.56 2.35 -3.72
N TYR A 98 11.43 1.86 -3.26
CA TYR A 98 10.36 1.39 -4.13
C TYR A 98 9.07 2.10 -3.74
N ARG A 99 8.08 2.00 -4.60
CA ARG A 99 6.77 2.59 -4.32
C ARG A 99 5.70 1.62 -4.75
N LEU A 100 4.80 1.28 -3.85
CA LEU A 100 3.66 0.44 -4.14
C LEU A 100 2.46 1.34 -4.26
N GLU A 101 1.79 1.30 -5.42
CA GLU A 101 0.60 2.09 -5.67
C GLU A 101 -0.60 1.19 -5.76
N ALA A 102 -1.62 1.48 -4.99
CA ALA A 102 -2.90 0.78 -5.05
C ALA A 102 -3.90 1.68 -5.75
N ARG A 103 -4.60 1.11 -6.72
CA ARG A 103 -5.55 1.84 -7.55
C ARG A 103 -6.82 1.05 -7.68
N ASN A 104 -7.88 1.71 -8.08
CA ASN A 104 -9.11 1.01 -8.44
C ASN A 104 -9.66 1.57 -9.73
N LEU A 105 -10.22 0.67 -10.53
CA LEU A 105 -10.99 1.06 -11.69
C LEU A 105 -12.38 0.52 -11.42
N GLY A 106 -13.29 1.40 -11.00
CA GLY A 106 -14.56 0.96 -10.50
C GLY A 106 -14.36 0.08 -9.29
N PHE A 107 -14.93 -1.10 -9.30
CA PHE A 107 -14.83 -2.05 -8.20
C PHE A 107 -13.60 -2.94 -8.27
N THR A 108 -12.76 -2.76 -9.28
CA THR A 108 -11.60 -3.62 -9.48
C THR A 108 -10.34 -2.95 -8.95
N PRO A 109 -9.78 -3.46 -7.85
CA PRO A 109 -8.54 -2.91 -7.32
C PRO A 109 -7.33 -3.52 -8.01
N SER A 110 -6.22 -2.81 -7.96
CA SER A 110 -4.95 -3.32 -8.47
C SER A 110 -3.81 -2.72 -7.66
N ALA A 111 -2.68 -3.37 -7.70
CA ALA A 111 -1.50 -2.88 -7.02
C ALA A 111 -0.27 -3.11 -7.90
N ARG A 112 0.59 -2.12 -7.94
CA ARG A 112 1.83 -2.19 -8.72
C ARG A 112 2.98 -1.70 -7.89
N LEU A 113 4.11 -2.37 -8.04
CA LEU A 113 5.34 -1.98 -7.38
C LEU A 113 6.25 -1.34 -8.41
N TYR A 114 6.72 -0.15 -8.09
CA TYR A 114 7.62 0.61 -8.95
C TYR A 114 8.99 0.71 -8.30
N ASN A 115 10.02 0.67 -9.11
CA ASN A 115 11.37 0.97 -8.61
C ASN A 115 11.61 2.47 -8.66
N ALA A 116 12.83 2.90 -8.32
CA ALA A 116 13.14 4.33 -8.27
C ALA A 116 13.11 4.98 -9.66
N GLN A 117 13.22 4.19 -10.73
CA GLN A 117 13.14 4.70 -12.08
C GLN A 117 11.72 4.68 -12.64
N ARG A 118 10.73 4.43 -11.78
CA ARG A 118 9.32 4.38 -12.14
C ARG A 118 9.00 3.24 -13.10
N GLU A 119 9.75 2.17 -13.05
CA GLU A 119 9.44 0.97 -13.80
C GLU A 119 8.61 0.03 -12.96
N ILE A 120 7.62 -0.61 -13.57
CA ILE A 120 6.79 -1.59 -12.87
C ILE A 120 7.60 -2.87 -12.74
N VAL A 121 7.88 -3.27 -11.50
CA VAL A 121 8.65 -4.49 -11.26
C VAL A 121 7.80 -5.62 -10.73
N ALA A 122 6.58 -5.34 -10.28
CA ALA A 122 5.66 -6.39 -9.84
C ALA A 122 4.23 -5.87 -9.86
N GLU A 123 3.28 -6.79 -9.98
CA GLU A 123 1.86 -6.46 -9.95
C GLU A 123 1.15 -7.45 -9.02
N GLU A 124 -0.08 -7.12 -8.64
CA GLU A 124 -0.81 -7.96 -7.72
C GLU A 124 -1.01 -9.36 -8.28
N ARG A 125 -0.93 -10.33 -7.41
CA ARG A 125 -1.16 -11.73 -7.76
C ARG A 125 -2.47 -12.23 -7.21
N MET A 126 -2.90 -11.69 -6.07
CA MET A 126 -4.13 -12.13 -5.44
C MET A 126 -4.90 -10.91 -4.97
N ILE A 127 -6.21 -10.98 -5.14
CA ILE A 127 -7.12 -9.94 -4.69
C ILE A 127 -8.19 -10.63 -3.87
N ASN A 128 -8.41 -10.13 -2.66
CA ASN A 128 -9.41 -10.69 -1.78
C ASN A 128 -10.17 -9.55 -1.13
N CYS A 129 -11.39 -9.33 -1.55
CA CYS A 129 -12.18 -8.23 -1.05
C CYS A 129 -13.18 -8.71 -0.02
N VAL A 130 -13.39 -7.89 0.99
CA VAL A 130 -14.35 -8.19 2.04
C VAL A 130 -15.74 -7.85 1.52
N PRO A 131 -16.71 -8.75 1.68
CA PRO A 131 -18.06 -8.50 1.20
C PRO A 131 -18.76 -7.35 1.89
#